data_43f5cf293adf138570256206571e097a
#
_entry.id   43f5cf293adf138570256206571e097a
#
_cell.length_a   1.000
_cell.length_b   1.000
_cell.length_c   1.000
_cell.angle_alpha   90.00
_cell.angle_beta   90.00
_cell.angle_gamma   90.00
#
_symmetry.space_group_name_H-M   'P 1'
#
loop_
_entity.id
_entity.type
_entity.pdbx_description
1 polymer ?
#
loop_
_entity_poly.entity_id
_entity_poly.type
_entity_poly.pdbx_seq_one_letter_code
_entity_poly.pdbx_strand_id
1 'polypeptide(L)'
;MPTENMLEDRWYVLRDLARPNAKRPAYKQLQEMPEMASCVFVPFKQCAFVEFGRRVVRLVPFMPDLVFVHKSKEELDPIVRRISLLQYRYVRGGKQFEAMTVRHEDFEKFKRAVEKADNVEYFSYDEVSPEHFGRRIRIIGGRLNGLEGRLMSKRGSKHKRLLIDLEECNLSAAIQVEAEYIQLVK
;
A
#
# COMPACT_ATOMS: atom_id res chain seq x y z
N MET A 1 21.43 -3.85 22.12
CA MET A 1 21.76 -4.17 20.73
C MET A 1 20.52 -4.76 20.09
N PRO A 2 19.81 -4.09 19.18
CA PRO A 2 18.81 -4.77 18.37
C PRO A 2 19.57 -5.67 17.41
N THR A 3 19.31 -6.95 17.49
CA THR A 3 19.90 -7.99 16.67
C THR A 3 19.63 -7.74 15.20
N GLU A 4 20.63 -7.91 14.34
CA GLU A 4 20.59 -7.78 12.87
C GLU A 4 19.39 -8.48 12.21
N ASN A 5 18.84 -9.50 12.84
CA ASN A 5 17.65 -10.24 12.38
C ASN A 5 16.33 -9.45 12.35
N MET A 6 16.22 -8.29 13.01
CA MET A 6 14.99 -7.48 12.98
C MET A 6 14.90 -6.52 11.79
N LEU A 7 15.99 -6.32 11.06
CA LEU A 7 16.01 -5.46 9.87
C LEU A 7 15.65 -6.23 8.58
N GLU A 8 15.74 -7.55 8.59
CA GLU A 8 15.45 -8.40 7.43
C GLU A 8 13.95 -8.55 7.15
N ASP A 9 13.08 -8.28 8.13
CA ASP A 9 11.62 -8.48 8.00
C ASP A 9 10.87 -7.16 7.83
N ARG A 10 11.31 -6.34 6.87
CA ARG A 10 10.69 -5.05 6.56
C ARG A 10 10.45 -4.89 5.06
N TRP A 11 9.40 -4.16 4.73
CA TRP A 11 9.18 -3.67 3.38
C TRP A 11 9.82 -2.30 3.22
N TYR A 12 10.71 -2.15 2.26
CA TYR A 12 11.26 -0.84 1.88
C TYR A 12 10.26 -0.08 1.04
N VAL A 13 10.18 1.22 1.30
CA VAL A 13 9.35 2.15 0.51
C VAL A 13 10.25 2.89 -0.47
N LEU A 14 10.00 2.70 -1.75
CA LEU A 14 10.77 3.29 -2.84
C LEU A 14 9.94 4.32 -3.60
N ARG A 15 10.63 5.18 -4.32
CA ARG A 15 10.04 6.13 -5.24
C ARG A 15 10.34 5.72 -6.67
N ASP A 16 9.31 5.67 -7.50
CA ASP A 16 9.45 5.60 -8.94
C ASP A 16 9.42 7.03 -9.51
N LEU A 17 10.54 7.49 -10.05
CA LEU A 17 10.69 8.83 -10.61
C LEU A 17 10.25 8.93 -12.09
N ALA A 18 9.69 7.87 -12.63
CA ALA A 18 9.18 7.87 -13.98
C ALA A 18 8.02 8.86 -14.15
N ARG A 19 7.91 9.46 -15.33
CA ARG A 19 6.77 10.29 -15.68
C ARG A 19 5.49 9.45 -15.72
N PRO A 20 4.31 10.03 -15.43
CA PRO A 20 3.04 9.28 -15.35
C PRO A 20 2.73 8.41 -16.58
N ASN A 21 3.19 8.82 -17.78
CA ASN A 21 2.94 8.08 -19.03
C ASN A 21 4.18 7.35 -19.56
N ALA A 22 5.17 7.09 -18.70
CA ALA A 22 6.37 6.36 -19.11
C ALA A 22 5.98 4.95 -19.57
N LYS A 23 6.50 4.52 -20.73
CA LYS A 23 6.27 3.16 -21.25
C LYS A 23 6.83 2.10 -20.32
N ARG A 24 7.94 2.40 -19.64
CA ARG A 24 8.68 1.46 -18.79
C ARG A 24 9.10 2.11 -17.47
N PRO A 25 8.12 2.37 -16.56
CA PRO A 25 8.40 2.91 -15.24
C PRO A 25 9.24 1.93 -14.40
N ALA A 26 9.85 2.41 -13.31
CA ALA A 26 10.75 1.59 -12.50
C ALA A 26 10.05 0.37 -11.88
N TYR A 27 8.81 0.51 -11.44
CA TYR A 27 8.06 -0.61 -10.86
C TYR A 27 7.86 -1.76 -11.86
N LYS A 28 7.64 -1.48 -13.15
CA LYS A 28 7.53 -2.51 -14.19
C LYS A 28 8.87 -3.20 -14.42
N GLN A 29 9.96 -2.45 -14.43
CA GLN A 29 11.29 -3.02 -14.55
C GLN A 29 11.60 -3.99 -13.40
N LEU A 30 11.19 -3.65 -12.16
CA LEU A 30 11.29 -4.54 -11.01
C LEU A 30 10.44 -5.80 -11.18
N GLN A 31 9.20 -5.67 -11.61
CA GLN A 31 8.29 -6.81 -11.81
C GLN A 31 8.74 -7.75 -12.94
N GLU A 32 9.47 -7.25 -13.92
CA GLU A 32 10.07 -8.04 -15.01
C GLU A 32 11.27 -8.87 -14.57
N MET A 33 11.89 -8.56 -13.42
CA MET A 33 13.01 -9.34 -12.87
C MET A 33 12.47 -10.56 -12.12
N PRO A 34 12.84 -11.80 -12.48
CA PRO A 34 12.34 -13.01 -11.83
C PRO A 34 12.54 -13.02 -10.32
N GLU A 35 13.71 -12.53 -9.86
CA GLU A 35 14.10 -12.45 -8.45
C GLU A 35 13.33 -11.40 -7.66
N MET A 36 12.63 -10.48 -8.34
CA MET A 36 11.91 -9.36 -7.72
C MET A 36 10.40 -9.49 -7.84
N ALA A 37 9.89 -10.26 -8.79
CA ALA A 37 8.46 -10.30 -9.14
C ALA A 37 7.54 -10.59 -7.95
N SER A 38 7.95 -11.48 -7.03
CA SER A 38 7.18 -11.83 -5.82
C SER A 38 7.41 -10.87 -4.65
N CYS A 39 8.43 -10.01 -4.75
CA CYS A 39 8.87 -9.13 -3.66
C CYS A 39 8.42 -7.68 -3.86
N VAL A 40 7.77 -7.36 -4.97
CA VAL A 40 7.33 -6.00 -5.32
C VAL A 40 5.83 -5.87 -5.20
N PHE A 41 5.38 -4.82 -4.53
CA PHE A 41 3.98 -4.46 -4.44
C PHE A 41 3.77 -2.98 -4.82
N VAL A 42 2.78 -2.74 -5.65
CA VAL A 42 2.32 -1.39 -6.01
C VAL A 42 0.81 -1.34 -5.82
N PRO A 43 0.28 -0.37 -5.06
CA PRO A 43 -1.16 -0.21 -4.94
C PRO A 43 -1.74 0.30 -6.26
N PHE A 44 -2.68 -0.44 -6.85
CA PHE A 44 -3.36 -0.07 -8.09
C PHE A 44 -4.80 0.32 -7.84
N LYS A 45 -5.29 1.30 -8.60
CA LYS A 45 -6.69 1.68 -8.67
C LYS A 45 -7.23 1.56 -10.09
N GLN A 46 -8.54 1.32 -10.21
CA GLN A 46 -9.22 1.35 -11.49
C GLN A 46 -9.50 2.80 -11.91
N CYS A 47 -9.09 3.16 -13.11
CA CYS A 47 -9.40 4.44 -13.74
C CYS A 47 -10.08 4.23 -15.09
N ALA A 48 -11.12 5.03 -15.36
CA ALA A 48 -11.79 5.04 -16.65
C ALA A 48 -11.13 6.07 -17.56
N PHE A 49 -10.79 5.65 -18.76
CA PHE A 49 -10.26 6.50 -19.84
C PHE A 49 -11.20 6.46 -21.03
N VAL A 50 -11.15 7.50 -21.87
CA VAL A 50 -11.85 7.50 -23.15
C VAL A 50 -10.79 7.37 -24.25
N GLU A 51 -10.83 6.25 -24.99
CA GLU A 51 -9.92 5.97 -26.10
C GLU A 51 -10.74 5.69 -27.36
N PHE A 52 -10.48 6.43 -28.42
CA PHE A 52 -11.22 6.31 -29.68
C PHE A 52 -12.76 6.35 -29.50
N GLY A 53 -13.25 7.22 -28.56
CA GLY A 53 -14.67 7.36 -28.25
C GLY A 53 -15.27 6.22 -27.42
N ARG A 54 -14.49 5.25 -26.95
CA ARG A 54 -14.91 4.15 -26.09
C ARG A 54 -14.37 4.30 -24.67
N ARG A 55 -15.20 3.97 -23.69
CA ARG A 55 -14.77 3.92 -22.28
C ARG A 55 -13.96 2.66 -22.04
N VAL A 56 -12.70 2.81 -21.63
CA VAL A 56 -11.78 1.73 -21.26
C VAL A 56 -11.42 1.88 -19.78
N VAL A 57 -11.49 0.80 -19.02
CA VAL A 57 -11.06 0.76 -17.61
C VAL A 57 -9.67 0.13 -17.55
N ARG A 58 -8.75 0.81 -16.90
CA ARG A 58 -7.37 0.33 -16.69
C ARG A 58 -6.97 0.40 -15.22
N LEU A 59 -6.12 -0.52 -14.81
CA LEU A 59 -5.41 -0.43 -13.53
C LEU A 59 -4.22 0.51 -13.67
N VAL A 60 -4.18 1.52 -12.82
CA VAL A 60 -3.06 2.47 -12.74
C VAL A 60 -2.58 2.55 -11.30
N PRO A 61 -1.29 2.81 -11.05
CA PRO A 61 -0.81 3.03 -9.69
C PRO A 61 -1.61 4.12 -8.99
N PHE A 62 -2.04 3.87 -7.75
CA PHE A 62 -2.74 4.88 -6.96
C PHE A 62 -1.86 6.10 -6.69
N MET A 63 -0.65 5.85 -6.24
CA MET A 63 0.43 6.84 -6.11
C MET A 63 1.53 6.43 -7.10
N PRO A 64 1.72 7.19 -8.20
CA PRO A 64 2.65 6.80 -9.26
C PRO A 64 4.10 6.63 -8.81
N ASP A 65 4.48 7.34 -7.74
CA ASP A 65 5.82 7.33 -7.17
C ASP A 65 5.99 6.37 -5.97
N LEU A 66 5.02 5.49 -5.69
CA LEU A 66 5.04 4.61 -4.52
C LEU A 66 5.21 3.14 -4.92
N VAL A 67 6.32 2.55 -4.49
CA VAL A 67 6.64 1.14 -4.71
C VAL A 67 7.12 0.52 -3.41
N PHE A 68 6.60 -0.65 -3.05
CA PHE A 68 7.03 -1.41 -1.88
C PHE A 68 7.86 -2.62 -2.33
N VAL A 69 8.95 -2.88 -1.63
CA VAL A 69 9.84 -4.01 -1.92
C VAL A 69 10.23 -4.73 -0.64
N HIS A 70 10.04 -6.06 -0.63
CA HIS A 70 10.43 -6.95 0.45
C HIS A 70 11.74 -7.66 0.09
N LYS A 71 12.85 -7.07 0.47
CA LYS A 71 14.21 -7.57 0.27
C LYS A 71 15.13 -6.99 1.34
N SER A 72 16.26 -7.64 1.59
CA SER A 72 17.30 -7.04 2.41
C SER A 72 17.90 -5.80 1.73
N LYS A 73 18.48 -4.91 2.51
CA LYS A 73 19.08 -3.69 1.98
C LYS A 73 20.26 -4.02 1.05
N GLU A 74 21.03 -5.05 1.40
CA GLU A 74 22.20 -5.51 0.65
C GLU A 74 21.80 -6.02 -0.74
N GLU A 75 20.67 -6.72 -0.87
CA GLU A 75 20.13 -7.19 -2.15
C GLU A 75 19.50 -6.05 -2.95
N LEU A 76 18.91 -5.06 -2.26
CA LEU A 76 18.17 -3.98 -2.89
C LEU A 76 19.08 -2.85 -3.39
N ASP A 77 20.16 -2.53 -2.68
CA ASP A 77 21.08 -1.45 -3.04
C ASP A 77 21.65 -1.55 -4.48
N PRO A 78 22.11 -2.74 -4.97
CA PRO A 78 22.56 -2.88 -6.36
C PRO A 78 21.44 -2.62 -7.38
N ILE A 79 20.21 -3.02 -7.07
CA ILE A 79 19.05 -2.84 -7.94
C ILE A 79 18.68 -1.36 -8.04
N VAL A 80 18.62 -0.66 -6.89
CA VAL A 80 18.35 0.78 -6.85
C VAL A 80 19.40 1.58 -7.60
N ARG A 81 20.68 1.20 -7.52
CA ARG A 81 21.76 1.83 -8.29
C ARG A 81 21.66 1.57 -9.79
N ARG A 82 21.18 0.40 -10.19
CA ARG A 82 21.04 0.01 -11.62
C ARG A 82 19.86 0.70 -12.30
N ILE A 83 18.75 0.92 -11.59
CA ILE A 83 17.56 1.56 -12.14
C ILE A 83 17.57 3.04 -11.77
N SER A 84 18.00 3.90 -12.70
CA SER A 84 18.15 5.35 -12.46
C SER A 84 16.87 6.08 -12.04
N LEU A 85 15.70 5.50 -12.34
CA LEU A 85 14.39 6.04 -11.96
C LEU A 85 13.91 5.54 -10.59
N LEU A 86 14.68 4.70 -9.91
CA LEU A 86 14.31 4.12 -8.62
C LEU A 86 15.15 4.76 -7.51
N GLN A 87 14.47 5.19 -6.44
CA GLN A 87 15.13 5.77 -5.27
C GLN A 87 14.46 5.29 -3.99
N TYR A 88 15.22 5.23 -2.89
CA TYR A 88 14.63 5.08 -1.57
C TYR A 88 13.79 6.30 -1.20
N ARG A 89 12.67 6.06 -0.54
CA ARG A 89 11.97 7.10 0.20
C ARG A 89 12.61 7.23 1.57
N TYR A 90 12.88 8.45 2.01
CA TYR A 90 13.54 8.70 3.29
C TYR A 90 12.57 9.24 4.32
N VAL A 91 12.82 8.90 5.59
CA VAL A 91 12.01 9.38 6.71
C VAL A 91 12.24 10.88 6.91
N ARG A 92 11.18 11.65 6.98
CA ARG A 92 11.26 13.09 7.28
C ARG A 92 11.57 13.28 8.76
N GLY A 93 12.61 14.04 9.09
CA GLY A 93 13.02 14.30 10.47
C GLY A 93 13.75 13.14 11.16
N GLY A 94 13.99 12.03 10.46
CA GLY A 94 14.83 10.94 10.92
C GLY A 94 16.33 11.23 10.77
N LYS A 95 17.15 10.18 10.97
CA LYS A 95 18.59 10.26 10.69
C LYS A 95 18.80 10.56 9.20
N GLN A 96 19.93 11.22 8.89
CA GLN A 96 20.27 11.53 7.51
C GLN A 96 20.31 10.24 6.66
N PHE A 97 19.55 10.21 5.56
CA PHE A 97 19.41 9.07 4.65
C PHE A 97 18.82 7.79 5.29
N GLU A 98 18.01 7.92 6.32
CA GLU A 98 17.25 6.79 6.85
C GLU A 98 16.17 6.38 5.86
N ALA A 99 16.32 5.18 5.26
CA ALA A 99 15.35 4.65 4.32
C ALA A 99 14.02 4.34 5.04
N MET A 100 12.92 4.77 4.43
CA MET A 100 11.58 4.48 4.95
C MET A 100 11.26 3.01 4.79
N THR A 101 10.81 2.38 5.88
CA THR A 101 10.41 0.98 5.90
C THR A 101 9.08 0.81 6.62
N VAL A 102 8.34 -0.24 6.27
CA VAL A 102 7.13 -0.69 6.96
C VAL A 102 7.39 -2.07 7.55
N ARG A 103 6.89 -2.31 8.75
CA ARG A 103 7.01 -3.64 9.37
C ARG A 103 6.29 -4.68 8.53
N HIS A 104 6.89 -5.85 8.38
CA HIS A 104 6.33 -6.93 7.57
C HIS A 104 4.89 -7.28 7.97
N GLU A 105 4.63 -7.44 9.27
CA GLU A 105 3.29 -7.78 9.76
C GLU A 105 2.22 -6.74 9.40
N ASP A 106 2.54 -5.45 9.49
CA ASP A 106 1.58 -4.37 9.17
C ASP A 106 1.35 -4.29 7.67
N PHE A 107 2.42 -4.47 6.88
CA PHE A 107 2.32 -4.51 5.45
C PHE A 107 1.52 -5.71 4.94
N GLU A 108 1.76 -6.91 5.49
CA GLU A 108 1.01 -8.11 5.09
C GLU A 108 -0.48 -8.02 5.45
N LYS A 109 -0.83 -7.40 6.58
CA LYS A 109 -2.24 -7.10 6.91
C LYS A 109 -2.87 -6.19 5.85
N PHE A 110 -2.17 -5.12 5.47
CA PHE A 110 -2.60 -4.18 4.44
C PHE A 110 -2.74 -4.88 3.08
N LYS A 111 -1.71 -5.57 2.63
CA LYS A 111 -1.67 -6.31 1.37
C LYS A 111 -2.80 -7.34 1.29
N ARG A 112 -2.95 -8.17 2.34
CA ARG A 112 -4.03 -9.16 2.43
C ARG A 112 -5.42 -8.53 2.34
N ALA A 113 -5.62 -7.37 2.96
CA ALA A 113 -6.88 -6.66 2.89
C ALA A 113 -7.19 -6.19 1.47
N VAL A 114 -6.20 -5.55 0.83
CA VAL A 114 -6.32 -5.01 -0.53
C VAL A 114 -6.53 -6.12 -1.57
N GLU A 115 -5.79 -7.22 -1.48
CA GLU A 115 -5.89 -8.33 -2.43
C GLU A 115 -7.21 -9.12 -2.31
N LYS A 116 -7.80 -9.16 -1.11
CA LYS A 116 -9.03 -9.92 -0.85
C LYS A 116 -10.31 -9.10 -0.98
N ALA A 117 -10.20 -7.80 -1.05
CA ALA A 117 -11.35 -6.91 -1.16
C ALA A 117 -11.80 -6.73 -2.60
N ASP A 118 -13.11 -6.74 -2.83
CA ASP A 118 -13.68 -6.49 -4.16
C ASP A 118 -13.61 -5.00 -4.54
N ASN A 119 -13.72 -4.12 -3.55
CA ASN A 119 -13.66 -2.68 -3.73
C ASN A 119 -12.69 -2.06 -2.73
N VAL A 120 -11.61 -1.49 -3.23
CA VAL A 120 -10.60 -0.78 -2.44
C VAL A 120 -10.59 0.68 -2.84
N GLU A 121 -10.71 1.57 -1.87
CA GLU A 121 -10.42 3.00 -2.05
C GLU A 121 -9.16 3.32 -1.27
N TYR A 122 -8.18 3.94 -1.93
CA TYR A 122 -6.97 4.42 -1.29
C TYR A 122 -7.09 5.89 -0.94
N PHE A 123 -6.44 6.28 0.13
CA PHE A 123 -6.35 7.65 0.60
C PHE A 123 -4.92 7.96 1.03
N SER A 124 -4.46 9.19 0.88
CA SER A 124 -3.36 9.66 1.69
C SER A 124 -3.87 9.89 3.12
N TYR A 125 -3.01 9.68 4.11
CA TYR A 125 -3.38 9.83 5.52
C TYR A 125 -3.96 11.22 5.84
N ASP A 126 -3.47 12.26 5.14
CA ASP A 126 -3.94 13.64 5.28
C ASP A 126 -5.34 13.87 4.70
N GLU A 127 -5.82 13.00 3.80
CA GLU A 127 -7.17 13.09 3.23
C GLU A 127 -8.24 12.50 4.14
N VAL A 128 -7.81 11.71 5.14
CA VAL A 128 -8.73 11.08 6.09
C VAL A 128 -8.84 11.96 7.32
N SER A 129 -9.91 12.75 7.39
CA SER A 129 -10.23 13.57 8.56
C SER A 129 -10.47 12.69 9.80
N PRO A 130 -10.06 13.15 11.00
CA PRO A 130 -10.36 12.46 12.26
C PRO A 130 -11.84 12.16 12.47
N GLU A 131 -12.73 12.94 11.87
CA GLU A 131 -14.19 12.74 11.92
C GLU A 131 -14.65 11.46 11.20
N HIS A 132 -13.84 10.94 10.28
CA HIS A 132 -14.11 9.69 9.58
C HIS A 132 -13.64 8.45 10.38
N PHE A 133 -12.88 8.65 11.46
CA PHE A 133 -12.37 7.58 12.29
C PHE A 133 -13.44 7.08 13.26
N GLY A 134 -13.99 5.93 12.97
CA GLY A 134 -14.81 5.18 13.89
C GLY A 134 -13.99 4.36 14.89
N ARG A 135 -14.70 3.50 15.63
CA ARG A 135 -14.08 2.60 16.59
C ARG A 135 -13.19 1.57 15.90
N ARG A 136 -12.16 1.14 16.62
CA ARG A 136 -11.33 0.02 16.19
C ARG A 136 -12.16 -1.26 16.17
N ILE A 137 -12.08 -2.01 15.08
CA ILE A 137 -12.86 -3.22 14.85
C ILE A 137 -11.97 -4.36 14.35
N ARG A 138 -12.45 -5.58 14.53
CA ARG A 138 -11.92 -6.79 13.92
C ARG A 138 -13.00 -7.45 13.07
N ILE A 139 -12.64 -7.93 11.90
CA ILE A 139 -13.53 -8.71 11.05
C ILE A 139 -13.52 -10.15 11.51
N ILE A 140 -14.72 -10.74 11.67
CA ILE A 140 -14.90 -12.14 12.03
C ILE A 140 -15.61 -12.86 10.90
N GLY A 141 -14.99 -13.94 10.41
CA GLY A 141 -15.52 -14.72 9.30
C GLY A 141 -15.24 -14.15 7.92
N GLY A 142 -15.59 -14.90 6.90
CA GLY A 142 -15.40 -14.52 5.51
C GLY A 142 -13.93 -14.41 5.07
N ARG A 143 -13.73 -13.81 3.89
CA ARG A 143 -12.39 -13.66 3.28
C ARG A 143 -11.46 -12.73 4.05
N LEU A 144 -12.03 -11.78 4.80
CA LEU A 144 -11.32 -10.75 5.53
C LEU A 144 -11.14 -11.09 7.02
N ASN A 145 -11.41 -12.34 7.41
CA ASN A 145 -11.36 -12.78 8.81
C ASN A 145 -10.03 -12.45 9.49
N GLY A 146 -10.11 -11.89 10.70
CA GLY A 146 -8.98 -11.51 11.53
C GLY A 146 -8.34 -10.15 11.17
N LEU A 147 -8.81 -9.46 10.13
CA LEU A 147 -8.33 -8.11 9.83
C LEU A 147 -8.86 -7.11 10.86
N GLU A 148 -7.96 -6.25 11.31
CA GLU A 148 -8.25 -5.15 12.22
C GLU A 148 -8.00 -3.81 11.54
N GLY A 149 -8.81 -2.82 11.92
CA GLY A 149 -8.68 -1.46 11.43
C GLY A 149 -9.70 -0.56 12.09
N ARG A 150 -9.88 0.63 11.54
CA ARG A 150 -10.88 1.58 12.02
C ARG A 150 -12.13 1.50 11.16
N LEU A 151 -13.30 1.52 11.80
CA LEU A 151 -14.56 1.57 11.09
C LEU A 151 -14.75 2.95 10.46
N MET A 152 -14.93 3.01 9.16
CA MET A 152 -15.20 4.23 8.43
C MET A 152 -16.63 4.22 7.90
N SER A 153 -17.36 5.32 8.12
CA SER A 153 -18.70 5.54 7.58
C SER A 153 -18.66 6.75 6.65
N LYS A 154 -19.08 6.57 5.42
CA LYS A 154 -19.23 7.67 4.46
C LYS A 154 -20.68 8.13 4.45
N ARG A 155 -20.93 9.44 4.62
CA ARG A 155 -22.26 10.03 4.57
C ARG A 155 -22.94 9.70 3.23
N GLY A 156 -24.15 9.15 3.29
CA GLY A 156 -24.89 8.72 2.10
C GLY A 156 -24.54 7.31 1.57
N SER A 157 -23.59 6.60 2.17
CA SER A 157 -23.29 5.20 1.85
C SER A 157 -23.95 4.26 2.87
N LYS A 158 -24.63 3.22 2.37
CA LYS A 158 -25.16 2.13 3.19
C LYS A 158 -24.09 1.15 3.65
N HIS A 159 -22.92 1.16 2.99
CA HIS A 159 -21.84 0.22 3.26
C HIS A 159 -20.84 0.79 4.25
N LYS A 160 -20.50 -0.03 5.24
CA LYS A 160 -19.41 0.25 6.16
C LYS A 160 -18.08 -0.15 5.54
N ARG A 161 -17.02 0.52 5.92
CA ARG A 161 -15.66 0.27 5.43
C ARG A 161 -14.71 0.08 6.59
N LEU A 162 -13.74 -0.80 6.38
CA LEU A 162 -12.58 -0.94 7.26
C LEU A 162 -11.44 -0.13 6.66
N LEU A 163 -10.93 0.82 7.45
CA LEU A 163 -9.75 1.60 7.12
C LEU A 163 -8.51 0.93 7.72
N ILE A 164 -7.54 0.63 6.87
CA ILE A 164 -6.26 0.05 7.25
C ILE A 164 -5.17 1.03 6.86
N ASP A 165 -4.38 1.44 7.83
CA ASP A 165 -3.37 2.49 7.68
C ASP A 165 -1.97 1.89 7.61
N LEU A 166 -1.14 2.47 6.75
CA LEU A 166 0.31 2.38 6.76
C LEU A 166 0.85 3.79 7.06
N GLU A 167 0.85 4.15 8.34
CA GLU A 167 1.13 5.51 8.80
C GLU A 167 2.53 5.98 8.37
N GLU A 168 3.53 5.08 8.36
CA GLU A 168 4.91 5.38 8.01
C GLU A 168 5.05 5.93 6.58
N CYS A 169 4.19 5.52 5.66
CA CYS A 169 4.24 5.94 4.26
C CYS A 169 3.07 6.81 3.81
N ASN A 170 2.26 7.30 4.76
CA ASN A 170 1.10 8.15 4.47
C ASN A 170 0.09 7.52 3.50
N LEU A 171 -0.18 6.23 3.65
CA LEU A 171 -1.11 5.47 2.82
C LEU A 171 -2.18 4.81 3.68
N SER A 172 -3.43 4.93 3.28
CA SER A 172 -4.57 4.23 3.86
C SER A 172 -5.39 3.54 2.77
N ALA A 173 -5.93 2.38 3.08
CA ALA A 173 -6.89 1.69 2.23
C ALA A 173 -8.21 1.48 2.96
N ALA A 174 -9.32 1.88 2.35
CA ALA A 174 -10.66 1.60 2.82
C ALA A 174 -11.27 0.48 2.00
N ILE A 175 -11.62 -0.60 2.66
CA ILE A 175 -12.25 -1.78 2.06
C ILE A 175 -13.69 -1.93 2.56
N GLN A 176 -14.59 -2.33 1.67
CA GLN A 176 -15.98 -2.57 2.04
C GLN A 176 -16.10 -3.82 2.92
N VAL A 177 -16.86 -3.72 4.01
CA VAL A 177 -17.13 -4.83 4.94
C VAL A 177 -18.63 -4.99 5.18
N GLU A 178 -19.06 -6.21 5.43
CA GLU A 178 -20.42 -6.53 5.80
C GLU A 178 -20.63 -6.34 7.31
N ALA A 179 -21.76 -5.77 7.69
CA ALA A 179 -21.99 -5.37 9.08
C ALA A 179 -22.05 -6.54 10.08
N GLU A 180 -22.46 -7.71 9.61
CA GLU A 180 -22.58 -8.94 10.40
C GLU A 180 -21.24 -9.55 10.84
N TYR A 181 -20.15 -9.18 10.16
CA TYR A 181 -18.81 -9.69 10.44
C TYR A 181 -17.94 -8.74 11.28
N ILE A 182 -18.55 -7.75 11.94
CA ILE A 182 -17.80 -6.72 12.66
C ILE A 182 -17.84 -6.99 14.17
N GLN A 183 -16.67 -7.09 14.80
CA GLN A 183 -16.50 -7.10 16.25
C GLN A 183 -15.78 -5.84 16.72
N LEU A 184 -16.27 -5.21 17.77
CA LEU A 184 -15.57 -4.10 18.42
C LEU A 184 -14.32 -4.63 19.16
N VAL A 185 -13.19 -4.00 18.95
CA VAL A 185 -11.96 -4.23 19.73
C VAL A 185 -11.91 -3.17 20.83
N LYS A 186 -11.73 -3.65 22.08
CA LYS A 186 -11.60 -2.78 23.26
C LYS A 186 -10.22 -2.16 23.32
#